data_8a2914b773ce59e6b93c597568fac7cb
#
_entry.id   8a2914b773ce59e6b93c597568fac7cb
#
_cell.length_a   1.000
_cell.length_b   1.000
_cell.length_c   1.000
_cell.angle_alpha   90.00
_cell.angle_beta   90.00
_cell.angle_gamma   90.00
#
_symmetry.space_group_name_H-M   'P 1'
#
loop_
_entity.id
_entity.type
_entity.pdbx_description
1 polymer ?
#
loop_
_entity_poly.entity_id
_entity_poly.type
_entity_poly.pdbx_seq_one_letter_code
_entity_poly.pdbx_strand_id
1 'polypeptide(L)'
;WGKPTVVYGGGLSNDQIQSTRDLFDIEDTNNVYETSVDANDLYNYLGIAGGDTSSLISSVMVQKQDAGKGVKVKIITEDNITKITSNQYANAAITAGVSDVEIDVASVSKVTGESALTGVYKALEANGETLDLDRTQVAQDELETTNEIAENNADNSNFDSGRLDQAMVEIKQELAEIKKNQGSAATAEQVEQVVTDALKKFNLSDIISQDDIDKLIEFAKKYQNTSAIDSQEVLEQLN
;
A
#
# COMPACT_ATOMS: atom_id res chain seq x y z
N TRP A 1 5.31 -20.63 -5.38
CA TRP A 1 6.01 -20.43 -4.11
C TRP A 1 5.88 -21.67 -3.24
N GLY A 2 7.00 -22.28 -2.88
CA GLY A 2 6.98 -23.50 -2.06
C GLY A 2 6.73 -23.24 -0.57
N LYS A 3 7.03 -22.02 -0.09
CA LYS A 3 6.88 -21.63 1.31
C LYS A 3 6.84 -20.11 1.43
N PRO A 4 6.36 -19.56 2.58
CA PRO A 4 6.30 -18.11 2.77
C PRO A 4 7.68 -17.45 2.69
N THR A 5 7.72 -16.21 2.27
CA THR A 5 8.92 -15.38 2.26
C THR A 5 8.80 -14.32 3.35
N VAL A 6 9.80 -14.24 4.21
CA VAL A 6 9.89 -13.22 5.25
C VAL A 6 10.92 -12.18 4.83
N VAL A 7 10.55 -10.92 4.89
CA VAL A 7 11.44 -9.80 4.57
C VAL A 7 11.55 -8.91 5.80
N TYR A 8 12.73 -8.90 6.38
CA TYR A 8 13.01 -8.09 7.58
C TYR A 8 13.41 -6.69 7.19
N GLY A 9 13.03 -5.71 8.01
CA GLY A 9 13.60 -4.37 7.90
C GLY A 9 15.11 -4.41 8.10
N GLY A 10 15.86 -3.77 7.21
CA GLY A 10 17.33 -3.80 7.25
C GLY A 10 17.97 -3.11 8.45
N GLY A 11 17.17 -2.33 9.20
CA GLY A 11 17.62 -1.68 10.44
C GLY A 11 17.56 -2.57 11.68
N LEU A 12 17.02 -3.78 11.58
CA LEU A 12 16.88 -4.67 12.72
C LEU A 12 18.24 -5.26 13.15
N SER A 13 18.48 -5.31 14.46
CA SER A 13 19.57 -6.08 15.03
C SER A 13 19.25 -7.58 14.98
N ASN A 14 20.24 -8.44 15.23
CA ASN A 14 20.04 -9.88 15.28
C ASN A 14 18.98 -10.28 16.32
N ASP A 15 18.97 -9.64 17.49
CA ASP A 15 17.97 -9.90 18.52
C ASP A 15 16.58 -9.46 18.07
N GLN A 16 16.48 -8.33 17.38
CA GLN A 16 15.20 -7.85 16.84
C GLN A 16 14.69 -8.75 15.71
N ILE A 17 15.58 -9.31 14.90
CA ILE A 17 15.18 -10.30 13.88
C ILE A 17 14.57 -11.53 14.57
N GLN A 18 15.19 -12.02 15.64
CA GLN A 18 14.63 -13.16 16.37
C GLN A 18 13.28 -12.82 16.98
N SER A 19 13.14 -11.63 17.56
CA SER A 19 11.85 -11.17 18.09
C SER A 19 10.79 -11.10 16.99
N THR A 20 11.17 -10.67 15.79
CA THR A 20 10.27 -10.61 14.63
C THR A 20 9.85 -12.00 14.17
N ARG A 21 10.77 -12.97 14.17
CA ARG A 21 10.44 -14.38 13.91
C ARG A 21 9.37 -14.88 14.88
N ASP A 22 9.53 -14.56 16.15
CA ASP A 22 8.57 -14.95 17.19
C ASP A 22 7.20 -14.33 16.94
N LEU A 23 7.15 -13.07 16.50
CA LEU A 23 5.90 -12.39 16.13
C LEU A 23 5.18 -13.07 14.96
N PHE A 24 5.92 -13.62 14.01
CA PHE A 24 5.38 -14.34 12.86
C PHE A 24 5.16 -15.84 13.13
N ASP A 25 5.37 -16.30 14.36
CA ASP A 25 5.27 -17.71 14.76
C ASP A 25 6.19 -18.63 13.93
N ILE A 26 7.37 -18.16 13.60
CA ILE A 26 8.37 -18.93 12.84
C ILE A 26 9.19 -19.75 13.86
N GLU A 27 8.85 -21.03 13.98
CA GLU A 27 9.58 -21.94 14.88
C GLU A 27 10.82 -22.55 14.20
N ASP A 28 10.70 -22.82 12.90
CA ASP A 28 11.77 -23.41 12.10
C ASP A 28 12.00 -22.57 10.84
N THR A 29 13.19 -21.99 10.72
CA THR A 29 13.57 -21.16 9.58
C THR A 29 13.63 -21.92 8.25
N ASN A 30 13.68 -23.25 8.29
CA ASN A 30 13.61 -24.08 7.09
C ASN A 30 12.22 -24.03 6.43
N ASN A 31 11.20 -23.59 7.14
CA ASN A 31 9.82 -23.48 6.63
C ASN A 31 9.53 -22.15 5.94
N VAL A 32 10.50 -21.25 5.89
CA VAL A 32 10.36 -19.93 5.25
C VAL A 32 11.61 -19.59 4.45
N TYR A 33 11.46 -18.70 3.48
CA TYR A 33 12.59 -17.99 2.86
C TYR A 33 12.77 -16.67 3.60
N GLU A 34 14.00 -16.34 3.96
CA GLU A 34 14.30 -15.11 4.69
C GLU A 34 15.18 -14.19 3.86
N THR A 35 14.85 -12.90 3.83
CA THR A 35 15.67 -11.84 3.25
C THR A 35 15.41 -10.54 4.00
N SER A 36 16.02 -9.44 3.58
CA SER A 36 15.83 -8.13 4.21
C SER A 36 15.77 -7.02 3.16
N VAL A 37 15.19 -5.89 3.53
CA VAL A 37 15.14 -4.68 2.69
C VAL A 37 16.12 -3.65 3.22
N ASP A 38 16.75 -2.92 2.29
CA ASP A 38 17.69 -1.83 2.61
C ASP A 38 17.34 -0.57 1.81
N ALA A 39 18.16 0.46 1.95
CA ALA A 39 17.96 1.73 1.25
C ALA A 39 18.03 1.59 -0.27
N ASN A 40 18.80 0.63 -0.80
CA ASN A 40 18.85 0.36 -2.24
C ASN A 40 17.51 -0.18 -2.75
N ASP A 41 16.84 -0.99 -1.94
CA ASP A 41 15.51 -1.49 -2.29
C ASP A 41 14.48 -0.37 -2.35
N LEU A 42 14.53 0.60 -1.43
CA LEU A 42 13.69 1.80 -1.49
C LEU A 42 13.91 2.56 -2.79
N TYR A 43 15.16 2.71 -3.20
CA TYR A 43 15.49 3.38 -4.46
C TYR A 43 14.96 2.58 -5.66
N ASN A 44 15.19 1.26 -5.67
CA ASN A 44 14.83 0.41 -6.81
C ASN A 44 13.31 0.31 -7.02
N TYR A 45 12.54 0.20 -5.94
CA TYR A 45 11.08 0.02 -6.04
C TYR A 45 10.30 1.33 -6.01
N LEU A 46 10.78 2.32 -5.28
CA LEU A 46 10.02 3.55 -5.02
C LEU A 46 10.66 4.80 -5.62
N GLY A 47 11.89 4.72 -6.13
CA GLY A 47 12.61 5.89 -6.64
C GLY A 47 13.10 6.83 -5.54
N ILE A 48 13.08 6.42 -4.27
CA ILE A 48 13.49 7.23 -3.14
C ILE A 48 15.01 7.15 -2.99
N ALA A 49 15.72 8.27 -3.23
CA ALA A 49 17.16 8.37 -3.05
C ALA A 49 17.48 8.82 -1.62
N GLY A 50 18.64 8.40 -1.09
CA GLY A 50 19.15 8.85 0.21
C GLY A 50 18.41 8.27 1.41
N GLY A 51 17.69 7.16 1.25
CA GLY A 51 17.03 6.49 2.35
C GLY A 51 18.04 5.92 3.36
N ASP A 52 17.59 5.76 4.60
CA ASP A 52 18.41 5.23 5.70
C ASP A 52 17.96 3.82 6.05
N THR A 53 18.80 2.82 5.75
CA THR A 53 18.54 1.42 6.07
C THR A 53 18.24 1.22 7.55
N SER A 54 18.90 1.97 8.43
CA SER A 54 18.71 1.82 9.88
C SER A 54 17.32 2.21 10.36
N SER A 55 16.58 2.98 9.58
CA SER A 55 15.20 3.36 9.89
C SER A 55 14.16 2.33 9.46
N LEU A 56 14.57 1.29 8.72
CA LEU A 56 13.66 0.26 8.20
C LEU A 56 13.48 -0.84 9.25
N ILE A 57 12.40 -0.75 10.00
CA ILE A 57 12.14 -1.63 11.16
C ILE A 57 10.97 -2.59 10.89
N SER A 58 9.93 -2.14 10.18
CA SER A 58 8.80 -3.01 9.88
C SER A 58 9.22 -4.17 8.97
N SER A 59 8.61 -5.33 9.20
CA SER A 59 8.88 -6.56 8.47
C SER A 59 7.58 -7.17 7.96
N VAL A 60 7.68 -7.98 6.92
CA VAL A 60 6.52 -8.66 6.33
C VAL A 60 6.79 -10.14 6.14
N MET A 61 5.73 -10.93 6.22
CA MET A 61 5.73 -12.32 5.77
C MET A 61 4.67 -12.43 4.68
N VAL A 62 5.08 -12.90 3.50
CA VAL A 62 4.23 -12.97 2.31
C VAL A 62 4.07 -14.42 1.90
N GLN A 63 2.83 -14.85 1.71
CA GLN A 63 2.50 -16.18 1.23
C GLN A 63 1.59 -16.08 0.01
N LYS A 64 2.01 -16.70 -1.09
CA LYS A 64 1.19 -16.74 -2.31
C LYS A 64 -0.02 -17.62 -2.08
N GLN A 65 -1.16 -17.19 -2.60
CA GLN A 65 -2.43 -17.91 -2.53
C GLN A 65 -2.88 -18.35 -3.91
N ASP A 66 -3.89 -19.22 -3.97
CA ASP A 66 -4.49 -19.63 -5.23
C ASP A 66 -5.20 -18.46 -5.92
N ALA A 67 -5.30 -18.53 -7.24
CA ALA A 67 -5.94 -17.50 -8.05
C ALA A 67 -7.35 -17.21 -7.55
N GLY A 68 -7.70 -15.93 -7.46
CA GLY A 68 -9.00 -15.46 -7.01
C GLY A 68 -9.13 -15.24 -5.51
N LYS A 69 -8.10 -15.53 -4.72
CA LYS A 69 -8.15 -15.32 -3.25
C LYS A 69 -8.01 -13.86 -2.85
N GLY A 70 -7.46 -13.02 -3.73
CA GLY A 70 -7.25 -11.60 -3.46
C GLY A 70 -6.09 -11.32 -2.51
N VAL A 71 -5.95 -10.06 -2.15
CA VAL A 71 -4.91 -9.59 -1.23
C VAL A 71 -5.51 -9.46 0.17
N LYS A 72 -4.91 -10.14 1.13
CA LYS A 72 -5.29 -10.07 2.54
C LYS A 72 -4.11 -9.60 3.35
N VAL A 73 -4.32 -8.58 4.17
CA VAL A 73 -3.29 -8.01 5.02
C VAL A 73 -3.71 -8.12 6.48
N LYS A 74 -2.81 -8.62 7.31
CA LYS A 74 -2.98 -8.68 8.75
C LYS A 74 -1.81 -7.95 9.40
N ILE A 75 -2.11 -7.00 10.26
CA ILE A 75 -1.11 -6.31 11.07
C ILE A 75 -1.01 -7.04 12.40
N ILE A 76 0.09 -7.77 12.59
CA ILE A 76 0.30 -8.60 13.80
C ILE A 76 0.49 -7.70 15.02
N THR A 77 1.22 -6.58 14.85
CA THR A 77 1.53 -5.65 15.95
C THR A 77 0.80 -4.31 15.73
N GLU A 78 -0.52 -4.32 15.87
CA GLU A 78 -1.34 -3.13 15.61
C GLU A 78 -0.91 -1.93 16.44
N ASP A 79 -0.50 -2.13 17.68
CA ASP A 79 -0.03 -1.06 18.57
C ASP A 79 1.29 -0.43 18.10
N ASN A 80 2.07 -1.13 17.29
CA ASN A 80 3.36 -0.68 16.80
C ASN A 80 3.32 -0.11 15.38
N ILE A 81 2.26 -0.38 14.64
CA ILE A 81 2.04 0.23 13.31
C ILE A 81 1.00 1.34 13.52
N THR A 82 1.48 2.57 13.69
CA THR A 82 0.67 3.63 14.29
C THR A 82 -0.23 4.38 13.33
N LYS A 83 0.00 4.28 12.02
CA LYS A 83 -0.66 5.19 11.07
C LYS A 83 -1.37 4.51 9.92
N ILE A 84 -1.00 3.29 9.56
CA ILE A 84 -1.51 2.63 8.37
C ILE A 84 -2.38 1.45 8.76
N THR A 85 -3.56 1.37 8.13
CA THR A 85 -4.51 0.28 8.35
C THR A 85 -4.23 -0.90 7.41
N SER A 86 -4.75 -2.07 7.75
CA SER A 86 -4.66 -3.24 6.86
C SER A 86 -5.33 -2.98 5.50
N ASN A 87 -6.44 -2.25 5.47
CA ASN A 87 -7.11 -1.91 4.21
C ASN A 87 -6.28 -0.97 3.35
N GLN A 88 -5.59 0.00 3.95
CA GLN A 88 -4.68 0.88 3.21
C GLN A 88 -3.55 0.09 2.55
N TYR A 89 -2.94 -0.85 3.29
CA TYR A 89 -1.92 -1.73 2.72
C TYR A 89 -2.46 -2.58 1.57
N ALA A 90 -3.63 -3.19 1.76
CA ALA A 90 -4.24 -4.04 0.74
C ALA A 90 -4.55 -3.25 -0.54
N ASN A 91 -5.15 -2.07 -0.40
CA ASN A 91 -5.50 -1.22 -1.54
C ASN A 91 -4.25 -0.78 -2.30
N ALA A 92 -3.21 -0.34 -1.59
CA ALA A 92 -1.96 0.06 -2.23
C ALA A 92 -1.24 -1.13 -2.89
N ALA A 93 -1.24 -2.28 -2.25
CA ALA A 93 -0.65 -3.49 -2.83
C ALA A 93 -1.33 -3.88 -4.15
N ILE A 94 -2.65 -3.82 -4.20
CA ILE A 94 -3.42 -4.09 -5.42
C ILE A 94 -3.08 -3.06 -6.52
N THR A 95 -2.98 -1.79 -6.17
CA THR A 95 -2.52 -0.75 -7.10
C THR A 95 -1.16 -1.09 -7.69
N ALA A 96 -0.24 -1.60 -6.87
CA ALA A 96 1.10 -2.01 -7.30
C ALA A 96 1.12 -3.24 -8.21
N GLY A 97 0.01 -3.96 -8.33
CA GLY A 97 -0.08 -5.18 -9.14
C GLY A 97 0.07 -6.47 -8.34
N VAL A 98 0.06 -6.39 -7.03
CA VAL A 98 0.10 -7.57 -6.15
C VAL A 98 -1.26 -8.25 -6.21
N SER A 99 -1.27 -9.57 -6.36
CA SER A 99 -2.50 -10.36 -6.40
C SER A 99 -2.33 -11.69 -5.66
N ASP A 100 -3.43 -12.13 -5.06
CA ASP A 100 -3.55 -13.48 -4.47
C ASP A 100 -2.43 -13.81 -3.48
N VAL A 101 -2.30 -12.99 -2.44
CA VAL A 101 -1.31 -13.16 -1.37
C VAL A 101 -1.94 -12.91 0.00
N GLU A 102 -1.37 -13.53 1.01
CA GLU A 102 -1.55 -13.13 2.41
C GLU A 102 -0.28 -12.42 2.86
N ILE A 103 -0.45 -11.26 3.48
CA ILE A 103 0.64 -10.43 3.98
C ILE A 103 0.44 -10.22 5.47
N ASP A 104 1.41 -10.65 6.27
CA ASP A 104 1.49 -10.30 7.67
C ASP A 104 2.52 -9.19 7.85
N VAL A 105 2.15 -8.14 8.57
CA VAL A 105 3.02 -7.00 8.86
C VAL A 105 3.30 -6.96 10.36
N ALA A 106 4.55 -6.82 10.74
CA ALA A 106 4.93 -6.72 12.15
C ALA A 106 6.08 -5.77 12.37
N SER A 107 6.13 -5.16 13.54
CA SER A 107 7.24 -4.33 13.97
C SER A 107 7.50 -4.53 15.46
N VAL A 108 8.78 -4.69 15.81
CA VAL A 108 9.22 -4.83 17.22
C VAL A 108 9.20 -3.53 17.99
N SER A 109 9.06 -2.40 17.29
CA SER A 109 8.94 -1.07 17.90
C SER A 109 7.93 -0.23 17.13
N LYS A 110 7.52 0.90 17.70
CA LYS A 110 6.56 1.80 17.06
C LYS A 110 7.16 2.45 15.82
N VAL A 111 6.46 2.31 14.69
CA VAL A 111 6.82 2.90 13.40
C VAL A 111 5.56 3.39 12.70
N THR A 112 5.73 4.22 11.68
CA THR A 112 4.60 4.64 10.83
C THR A 112 4.09 3.49 9.97
N GLY A 113 4.99 2.64 9.48
CA GLY A 113 4.68 1.47 8.67
C GLY A 113 4.69 1.71 7.16
N GLU A 114 5.10 2.90 6.71
CA GLU A 114 5.07 3.29 5.30
C GLU A 114 5.99 2.44 4.41
N SER A 115 7.07 1.87 4.97
CA SER A 115 8.03 1.07 4.22
C SER A 115 7.68 -0.41 4.08
N ALA A 116 6.61 -0.88 4.72
CA ALA A 116 6.28 -2.32 4.74
C ALA A 116 6.05 -2.90 3.34
N LEU A 117 5.43 -2.15 2.43
CA LEU A 117 5.18 -2.63 1.07
C LEU A 117 6.46 -2.88 0.27
N THR A 118 7.56 -2.19 0.58
CA THR A 118 8.86 -2.48 -0.05
C THR A 118 9.29 -3.92 0.21
N GLY A 119 9.03 -4.42 1.40
CA GLY A 119 9.25 -5.83 1.73
C GLY A 119 8.40 -6.78 0.91
N VAL A 120 7.16 -6.42 0.65
CA VAL A 120 6.26 -7.21 -0.20
C VAL A 120 6.82 -7.28 -1.63
N TYR A 121 7.27 -6.16 -2.17
CA TYR A 121 7.86 -6.12 -3.52
C TYR A 121 9.11 -6.98 -3.60
N LYS A 122 9.96 -6.92 -2.58
CA LYS A 122 11.17 -7.77 -2.52
C LYS A 122 10.82 -9.25 -2.46
N ALA A 123 9.79 -9.63 -1.71
CA ALA A 123 9.32 -11.01 -1.64
C ALA A 123 8.85 -11.52 -3.01
N LEU A 124 8.10 -10.70 -3.75
CA LEU A 124 7.62 -11.04 -5.08
C LEU A 124 8.77 -11.25 -6.06
N GLU A 125 9.70 -10.29 -6.09
CA GLU A 125 10.87 -10.37 -6.99
C GLU A 125 11.76 -11.56 -6.66
N ALA A 126 11.98 -11.85 -5.37
CA ALA A 126 12.76 -13.01 -4.92
C ALA A 126 12.13 -14.33 -5.36
N ASN A 127 10.83 -14.36 -5.61
CA ASN A 127 10.10 -15.53 -6.10
C ASN A 127 9.88 -15.49 -7.62
N GLY A 128 10.59 -14.62 -8.33
CA GLY A 128 10.61 -14.59 -9.79
C GLY A 128 9.51 -13.77 -10.44
N GLU A 129 8.72 -13.03 -9.68
CA GLU A 129 7.69 -12.17 -10.24
C GLU A 129 8.29 -10.85 -10.70
N THR A 130 7.74 -10.29 -11.80
CA THR A 130 8.17 -9.02 -12.37
C THR A 130 7.26 -7.91 -11.83
N LEU A 131 7.86 -6.80 -11.42
CA LEU A 131 7.14 -5.63 -10.91
C LEU A 131 7.12 -4.51 -11.96
N ASP A 132 5.98 -3.82 -12.05
CA ASP A 132 5.86 -2.58 -12.80
C ASP A 132 6.21 -1.44 -11.85
N LEU A 133 7.36 -0.78 -12.07
CA LEU A 133 7.86 0.25 -11.16
C LEU A 133 7.00 1.51 -11.14
N ASP A 134 6.33 1.85 -12.24
CA ASP A 134 5.36 2.95 -12.24
C ASP A 134 4.21 2.66 -11.29
N ARG A 135 3.76 1.40 -11.25
CA ARG A 135 2.71 0.97 -10.34
C ARG A 135 3.16 0.94 -8.88
N THR A 136 4.37 0.44 -8.59
CA THR A 136 4.88 0.42 -7.22
C THR A 136 5.07 1.83 -6.66
N GLN A 137 5.52 2.76 -7.50
CA GLN A 137 5.68 4.16 -7.11
C GLN A 137 4.33 4.84 -6.84
N VAL A 138 3.33 4.65 -7.70
CA VAL A 138 2.02 5.24 -7.47
C VAL A 138 1.29 4.58 -6.30
N ALA A 139 1.55 3.31 -6.03
CA ALA A 139 1.02 2.62 -4.85
C ALA A 139 1.59 3.23 -3.55
N GLN A 140 2.88 3.58 -3.55
CA GLN A 140 3.47 4.27 -2.41
C GLN A 140 2.88 5.68 -2.25
N ASP A 141 2.66 6.40 -3.34
CA ASP A 141 1.97 7.70 -3.31
C ASP A 141 0.56 7.57 -2.72
N GLU A 142 -0.16 6.52 -3.09
CA GLU A 142 -1.49 6.24 -2.52
C GLU A 142 -1.42 6.06 -1.00
N LEU A 143 -0.48 5.23 -0.55
CA LEU A 143 -0.29 4.93 0.87
C LEU A 143 0.07 6.20 1.66
N GLU A 144 1.02 6.97 1.15
CA GLU A 144 1.46 8.22 1.78
C GLU A 144 0.35 9.28 1.80
N THR A 145 -0.38 9.44 0.70
CA THR A 145 -1.48 10.40 0.60
C THR A 145 -2.60 10.09 1.58
N THR A 146 -3.05 8.84 1.62
CA THR A 146 -4.11 8.44 2.55
C THR A 146 -3.66 8.56 4.01
N ASN A 147 -2.42 8.19 4.30
CA ASN A 147 -1.86 8.32 5.64
C ASN A 147 -1.76 9.79 6.07
N GLU A 148 -1.29 10.66 5.19
CA GLU A 148 -1.15 12.09 5.49
C GLU A 148 -2.51 12.74 5.76
N ILE A 149 -3.53 12.41 4.97
CA ILE A 149 -4.89 12.89 5.19
C ILE A 149 -5.43 12.39 6.53
N ALA A 150 -5.20 11.12 6.84
CA ALA A 150 -5.62 10.54 8.12
C ALA A 150 -4.95 11.25 9.31
N GLU A 151 -3.64 11.56 9.21
CA GLU A 151 -2.92 12.31 10.23
C GLU A 151 -3.47 13.73 10.42
N ASN A 152 -3.71 14.42 9.31
CA ASN A 152 -4.23 15.79 9.35
C ASN A 152 -5.61 15.87 9.98
N ASN A 153 -6.34 14.77 10.03
CA ASN A 153 -7.69 14.68 10.57
C ASN A 153 -7.81 13.80 11.82
N ALA A 154 -6.67 13.42 12.43
CA ALA A 154 -6.64 12.52 13.59
C ALA A 154 -7.47 13.00 14.76
N ASP A 155 -7.55 14.34 14.98
CA ASP A 155 -8.30 14.96 16.06
C ASP A 155 -9.76 15.26 15.68
N ASN A 156 -10.17 14.96 14.44
CA ASN A 156 -11.53 15.23 13.97
C ASN A 156 -12.38 13.96 14.14
N SER A 157 -13.32 13.99 15.09
CA SER A 157 -14.18 12.85 15.39
C SER A 157 -15.13 12.48 14.25
N ASN A 158 -15.34 13.37 13.27
CA ASN A 158 -16.18 13.11 12.10
C ASN A 158 -15.41 12.47 10.95
N PHE A 159 -14.09 12.39 11.06
CA PHE A 159 -13.25 11.73 10.06
C PHE A 159 -13.21 10.21 10.29
N ASP A 160 -13.37 9.45 9.21
CA ASP A 160 -13.32 7.99 9.23
C ASP A 160 -12.39 7.52 8.10
N SER A 161 -11.28 6.87 8.46
CA SER A 161 -10.32 6.31 7.48
C SER A 161 -10.96 5.29 6.55
N GLY A 162 -11.93 4.51 7.02
CA GLY A 162 -12.66 3.54 6.19
C GLY A 162 -13.42 4.22 5.05
N ARG A 163 -14.02 5.39 5.32
CA ARG A 163 -14.69 6.18 4.27
C ARG A 163 -13.70 6.75 3.27
N LEU A 164 -12.52 7.16 3.72
CA LEU A 164 -11.45 7.61 2.83
C LEU A 164 -10.99 6.46 1.92
N ASP A 165 -10.81 5.26 2.46
CA ASP A 165 -10.45 4.08 1.69
C ASP A 165 -11.51 3.77 0.62
N GLN A 166 -12.79 3.88 0.97
CA GLN A 166 -13.89 3.71 0.01
C GLN A 166 -13.88 4.80 -1.08
N ALA A 167 -13.59 6.05 -0.70
CA ALA A 167 -13.47 7.14 -1.67
C ALA A 167 -12.31 6.90 -2.64
N MET A 168 -11.19 6.38 -2.16
CA MET A 168 -10.04 6.04 -3.01
C MET A 168 -10.41 4.98 -4.05
N VAL A 169 -11.12 3.94 -3.64
CA VAL A 169 -11.58 2.89 -4.56
C VAL A 169 -12.54 3.47 -5.61
N GLU A 170 -13.48 4.31 -5.20
CA GLU A 170 -14.43 4.99 -6.11
C GLU A 170 -13.69 5.86 -7.13
N ILE A 171 -12.69 6.62 -6.71
CA ILE A 171 -11.88 7.46 -7.61
C ILE A 171 -11.23 6.59 -8.70
N LYS A 172 -10.60 5.50 -8.32
CA LYS A 172 -9.94 4.60 -9.26
C LYS A 172 -10.92 4.01 -10.27
N GLN A 173 -12.10 3.61 -9.80
CA GLN A 173 -13.14 3.04 -10.67
C GLN A 173 -13.67 4.06 -11.65
N GLU A 174 -13.98 5.26 -11.19
CA GLU A 174 -14.53 6.32 -12.05
C GLU A 174 -13.52 6.74 -13.13
N LEU A 175 -12.23 6.82 -12.77
CA LEU A 175 -11.18 7.12 -13.74
C LEU A 175 -11.07 6.03 -14.81
N ALA A 176 -11.17 4.77 -14.42
CA ALA A 176 -11.15 3.63 -15.35
C ALA A 176 -12.38 3.68 -16.29
N GLU A 177 -13.55 3.99 -15.76
CA GLU A 177 -14.77 4.08 -16.53
C GLU A 177 -14.74 5.23 -17.55
N ILE A 178 -14.24 6.39 -17.15
CA ILE A 178 -14.04 7.53 -18.06
C ILE A 178 -13.11 7.12 -19.21
N LYS A 179 -11.98 6.48 -18.89
CA LYS A 179 -11.03 6.02 -19.92
C LYS A 179 -11.68 5.03 -20.88
N LYS A 180 -12.46 4.11 -20.36
CA LYS A 180 -13.18 3.11 -21.17
C LYS A 180 -14.20 3.77 -22.09
N ASN A 181 -14.96 4.74 -21.58
CA ASN A 181 -16.07 5.35 -22.31
C ASN A 181 -15.60 6.37 -23.36
N GLN A 182 -14.56 7.13 -23.07
CA GLN A 182 -14.06 8.15 -24.00
C GLN A 182 -12.80 7.75 -24.78
N GLY A 183 -12.19 6.62 -24.45
CA GLY A 183 -11.00 6.09 -25.13
C GLY A 183 -9.69 6.78 -24.78
N SER A 184 -9.69 7.67 -23.80
CA SER A 184 -8.50 8.40 -23.33
C SER A 184 -8.63 8.68 -21.83
N ALA A 185 -7.51 8.97 -21.18
CA ALA A 185 -7.48 9.34 -19.77
C ALA A 185 -8.33 10.59 -19.49
N ALA A 186 -8.83 10.71 -18.28
CA ALA A 186 -9.64 11.85 -17.86
C ALA A 186 -8.83 13.16 -17.98
N THR A 187 -9.52 14.24 -18.38
CA THR A 187 -8.94 15.59 -18.37
C THR A 187 -8.73 16.08 -16.93
N ALA A 188 -7.96 17.15 -16.75
CA ALA A 188 -7.75 17.74 -15.42
C ALA A 188 -9.09 18.11 -14.76
N GLU A 189 -10.02 18.68 -15.49
CA GLU A 189 -11.35 19.02 -14.95
C GLU A 189 -12.14 17.77 -14.57
N GLN A 190 -12.07 16.72 -15.38
CA GLN A 190 -12.73 15.45 -15.07
C GLN A 190 -12.14 14.81 -13.81
N VAL A 191 -10.83 14.86 -13.63
CA VAL A 191 -10.16 14.33 -12.41
C VAL A 191 -10.64 15.08 -11.17
N GLU A 192 -10.68 16.41 -11.22
CA GLU A 192 -11.18 17.23 -10.12
C GLU A 192 -12.64 16.86 -9.77
N GLN A 193 -13.46 16.68 -10.78
CA GLN A 193 -14.88 16.32 -10.59
C GLN A 193 -15.01 14.93 -9.96
N VAL A 194 -14.22 13.96 -10.43
CA VAL A 194 -14.21 12.59 -9.88
C VAL A 194 -13.84 12.61 -8.39
N VAL A 195 -12.79 13.33 -8.04
CA VAL A 195 -12.34 13.41 -6.64
C VAL A 195 -13.39 14.11 -5.77
N THR A 196 -13.93 15.23 -6.23
CA THR A 196 -14.95 15.99 -5.51
C THR A 196 -16.21 15.15 -5.28
N ASP A 197 -16.68 14.46 -6.31
CA ASP A 197 -17.89 13.63 -6.23
C ASP A 197 -17.70 12.43 -5.30
N ALA A 198 -16.51 11.80 -5.33
CA ALA A 198 -16.21 10.68 -4.44
C ALA A 198 -16.19 11.12 -2.97
N LEU A 199 -15.55 12.26 -2.67
CA LEU A 199 -15.52 12.81 -1.33
C LEU A 199 -16.92 13.16 -0.83
N LYS A 200 -17.76 13.72 -1.69
CA LYS A 200 -19.15 14.03 -1.37
C LYS A 200 -19.96 12.76 -1.09
N LYS A 201 -19.78 11.75 -1.92
CA LYS A 201 -20.48 10.46 -1.77
C LYS A 201 -20.21 9.80 -0.43
N PHE A 202 -18.98 9.90 0.07
CA PHE A 202 -18.58 9.31 1.36
C PHE A 202 -18.55 10.32 2.50
N ASN A 203 -19.19 11.48 2.35
CA ASN A 203 -19.36 12.49 3.39
C ASN A 203 -18.03 13.03 3.95
N LEU A 204 -17.05 13.24 3.08
CA LEU A 204 -15.73 13.75 3.45
C LEU A 204 -15.46 15.18 2.98
N SER A 205 -16.28 15.72 2.05
CA SER A 205 -15.99 17.00 1.42
C SER A 205 -15.95 18.20 2.39
N ASP A 206 -16.72 18.16 3.48
CA ASP A 206 -16.73 19.23 4.50
C ASP A 206 -15.77 18.93 5.66
N ILE A 207 -15.08 17.79 5.62
CA ILE A 207 -14.24 17.33 6.73
C ILE A 207 -12.78 17.56 6.43
N ILE A 208 -12.32 17.21 5.21
CA ILE A 208 -10.91 17.34 4.82
C ILE A 208 -10.64 18.72 4.24
N SER A 209 -9.37 19.17 4.36
CA SER A 209 -8.95 20.48 3.87
C SER A 209 -8.81 20.53 2.36
N GLN A 210 -8.76 21.74 1.80
CA GLN A 210 -8.48 21.93 0.38
C GLN A 210 -7.10 21.37 0.01
N ASP A 211 -6.10 21.50 0.90
CA ASP A 211 -4.78 20.90 0.67
C ASP A 211 -4.85 19.39 0.54
N ASP A 212 -5.66 18.73 1.36
CA ASP A 212 -5.86 17.28 1.28
C ASP A 212 -6.58 16.90 -0.02
N ILE A 213 -7.56 17.69 -0.44
CA ILE A 213 -8.26 17.48 -1.72
C ILE A 213 -7.27 17.63 -2.88
N ASP A 214 -6.39 18.62 -2.85
CA ASP A 214 -5.37 18.84 -3.88
C ASP A 214 -4.41 17.65 -3.98
N LYS A 215 -4.03 17.06 -2.85
CA LYS A 215 -3.19 15.85 -2.83
C LYS A 215 -3.88 14.65 -3.48
N LEU A 216 -5.17 14.48 -3.23
CA LEU A 216 -5.95 13.42 -3.87
C LEU A 216 -6.04 13.64 -5.38
N ILE A 217 -6.22 14.89 -5.82
CA ILE A 217 -6.23 15.23 -7.24
C ILE A 217 -4.87 14.92 -7.90
N GLU A 218 -3.77 15.29 -7.26
CA GLU A 218 -2.43 14.99 -7.75
C GLU A 218 -2.18 13.49 -7.83
N PHE A 219 -2.57 12.74 -6.79
CA PHE A 219 -2.50 11.28 -6.81
C PHE A 219 -3.31 10.71 -7.98
N ALA A 220 -4.54 11.15 -8.16
CA ALA A 220 -5.44 10.65 -9.21
C ALA A 220 -4.84 10.89 -10.61
N LYS A 221 -4.22 12.05 -10.83
CA LYS A 221 -3.54 12.37 -12.09
C LYS A 221 -2.38 11.41 -12.37
N LYS A 222 -1.58 11.10 -11.35
CA LYS A 222 -0.47 10.14 -11.49
C LYS A 222 -0.98 8.73 -11.72
N TYR A 223 -1.97 8.32 -10.94
CA TYR A 223 -2.56 6.99 -11.01
C TYR A 223 -3.09 6.67 -12.40
N GLN A 224 -3.83 7.58 -13.02
CA GLN A 224 -4.45 7.32 -14.32
C GLN A 224 -3.44 7.18 -15.46
N ASN A 225 -2.20 7.63 -15.26
CA ASN A 225 -1.13 7.51 -16.25
C ASN A 225 -0.34 6.20 -16.10
N THR A 226 -0.73 5.33 -15.17
CA THR A 226 -0.12 4.02 -14.98
C THR A 226 -1.02 2.91 -15.51
N SER A 227 -0.47 1.71 -15.73
CA SER A 227 -1.24 0.54 -16.14
C SER A 227 -2.21 0.04 -15.07
N ALA A 228 -2.10 0.54 -13.84
CA ALA A 228 -3.04 0.19 -12.77
C ALA A 228 -4.49 0.52 -13.13
N ILE A 229 -4.73 1.57 -13.89
CA ILE A 229 -6.08 1.98 -14.30
C ILE A 229 -6.78 0.90 -15.15
N ASP A 230 -6.02 0.06 -15.85
CA ASP A 230 -6.55 -1.02 -16.69
C ASP A 230 -6.54 -2.37 -15.95
N SER A 231 -6.14 -2.41 -14.68
CA SER A 231 -5.98 -3.64 -13.91
C SER A 231 -7.33 -4.20 -13.48
N GLN A 232 -7.56 -5.47 -13.79
CA GLN A 232 -8.77 -6.19 -13.39
C GLN A 232 -8.88 -6.29 -11.87
N GLU A 233 -7.77 -6.53 -11.17
CA GLU A 233 -7.74 -6.65 -9.71
C GLU A 233 -8.11 -5.33 -9.04
N VAL A 234 -7.66 -4.19 -9.59
CA VAL A 234 -8.06 -2.88 -9.08
C VAL A 234 -9.56 -2.67 -9.23
N LEU A 235 -10.12 -3.03 -10.39
CA LEU A 235 -11.56 -2.90 -10.64
C LEU A 235 -12.39 -3.82 -9.72
N GLU A 236 -11.86 -4.97 -9.36
CA GLU A 236 -12.52 -5.93 -8.47
C GLU A 236 -12.50 -5.51 -7.00
N GLN A 237 -11.68 -4.54 -6.58
CA GLN A 237 -11.68 -4.01 -5.20
C GLN A 237 -13.04 -3.51 -4.76
N LEU A 238 -13.91 -3.18 -5.70
CA LEU A 238 -15.22 -2.61 -5.42
C LEU A 238 -16.29 -3.61 -5.02
N ASN A 239 -16.00 -4.84 -5.26
CA ASN A 239 -16.94 -5.94 -4.94
C ASN A 239 -16.57 -6.59 -3.57
#